data_29850a05c9ba17496999829b31bd922d
#
_entry.id   29850a05c9ba17496999829b31bd922d
#
_cell.length_a   1.000
_cell.length_b   1.000
_cell.length_c   1.000
_cell.angle_alpha   90.00
_cell.angle_beta   90.00
_cell.angle_gamma   90.00
#
_symmetry.space_group_name_H-M   'P 1'
#
loop_
_entity.id
_entity.type
_entity.pdbx_description
1 polymer ?
#
loop_
_entity_poly.entity_id
_entity_poly.type
_entity_poly.pdbx_seq_one_letter_code
_entity_poly.pdbx_strand_id
1 'polypeptide(L)'
;MEKFLECCCVTPQEVNFAQNHGARRIELCERLELGGVTPSRDLLDTALRLADIPVNVLVRPRGGDFVFSEEEVLQMLSDIEHCAKAGAAGVVIGALDEKGDVDMPTMRRLVAKARERGLSVTFHRAFDVCADPYGAFERVVEMGCDRLLTSGHEENAYKGRALIAELQARRQLIVMAGCGVRPSNIDAISADEYHASFSWFRE
;
A
#
# COMPACT_ATOMS: atom_id res chain seq x y z
N MET A 1 23.21 -3.18 3.53
CA MET A 1 22.11 -2.96 4.49
C MET A 1 21.03 -3.99 4.22
N GLU A 2 20.43 -4.52 5.27
CA GLU A 2 19.29 -5.43 5.14
C GLU A 2 18.08 -4.69 4.54
N LYS A 3 17.45 -5.29 3.53
CA LYS A 3 16.32 -4.68 2.83
C LYS A 3 15.05 -4.78 3.67
N PHE A 4 14.28 -3.71 3.74
CA PHE A 4 12.99 -3.72 4.42
C PHE A 4 11.93 -4.36 3.52
N LEU A 5 11.38 -5.50 3.95
CA LEU A 5 10.39 -6.26 3.20
C LEU A 5 9.00 -6.16 3.87
N GLU A 6 8.02 -5.72 3.09
CA GLU A 6 6.60 -5.84 3.40
C GLU A 6 6.01 -7.03 2.64
N CYS A 7 5.24 -7.86 3.31
CA CYS A 7 4.56 -8.99 2.69
C CYS A 7 3.06 -8.71 2.48
N CYS A 8 2.59 -8.89 1.26
CA CYS A 8 1.16 -8.94 0.97
C CYS A 8 0.59 -10.29 1.42
N CYS A 9 -0.36 -10.26 2.33
CA CYS A 9 -1.01 -11.43 2.91
C CYS A 9 -2.53 -11.34 2.79
N VAL A 10 -3.16 -12.50 2.54
CA VAL A 10 -4.62 -12.64 2.41
C VAL A 10 -5.22 -13.63 3.40
N THR A 11 -4.39 -14.26 4.22
CA THR A 11 -4.82 -15.19 5.26
C THR A 11 -4.00 -15.00 6.54
N PRO A 12 -4.56 -15.35 7.72
CA PRO A 12 -3.80 -15.33 8.97
C PRO A 12 -2.59 -16.26 8.98
N GLN A 13 -2.66 -17.37 8.23
CA GLN A 13 -1.55 -18.31 8.10
C GLN A 13 -0.38 -17.70 7.34
N GLU A 14 -0.66 -16.91 6.29
CA GLU A 14 0.36 -16.15 5.57
C GLU A 14 1.01 -15.09 6.44
N VAL A 15 0.25 -14.39 7.27
CA VAL A 15 0.78 -13.42 8.24
C VAL A 15 1.76 -14.09 9.19
N ASN A 16 1.34 -15.19 9.83
CA ASN A 16 2.20 -15.94 10.76
C ASN A 16 3.45 -16.50 10.07
N PHE A 17 3.33 -16.98 8.85
CA PHE A 17 4.47 -17.49 8.09
C PHE A 17 5.44 -16.35 7.72
N ALA A 18 4.94 -15.28 7.12
CA ALA A 18 5.77 -14.18 6.62
C ALA A 18 6.60 -13.51 7.73
N GLN A 19 5.99 -13.24 8.91
CA GLN A 19 6.72 -12.64 10.03
C GLN A 19 7.87 -13.51 10.55
N ASN A 20 7.74 -14.84 10.48
CA ASN A 20 8.77 -15.78 10.87
C ASN A 20 9.84 -16.03 9.78
N HIS A 21 9.64 -15.49 8.57
CA HIS A 21 10.53 -15.67 7.42
C HIS A 21 11.07 -14.34 6.86
N GLY A 22 11.17 -13.31 7.69
CA GLY A 22 11.89 -12.09 7.35
C GLY A 22 11.02 -10.91 6.87
N ALA A 23 9.70 -11.04 6.87
CA ALA A 23 8.85 -9.87 6.69
C ALA A 23 9.00 -8.94 7.90
N ARG A 24 9.09 -7.64 7.64
CA ARG A 24 9.19 -6.59 8.67
C ARG A 24 7.90 -5.79 8.80
N ARG A 25 6.98 -5.97 7.88
CA ARG A 25 5.62 -5.42 7.88
C ARG A 25 4.71 -6.31 7.03
N ILE A 26 3.45 -6.34 7.34
CA ILE A 26 2.39 -6.97 6.55
C ILE A 26 1.54 -5.89 5.87
N GLU A 27 1.18 -6.09 4.61
CA GLU A 27 -0.02 -5.51 4.03
C GLU A 27 -1.12 -6.57 4.00
N LEU A 28 -2.20 -6.33 4.74
CA LEU A 28 -3.34 -7.23 4.77
C LEU A 28 -4.40 -6.79 3.77
N CYS A 29 -4.83 -7.70 2.91
CA CYS A 29 -5.90 -7.47 1.95
C CYS A 29 -6.72 -8.76 1.74
N GLU A 30 -7.75 -8.69 0.92
CA GLU A 30 -8.50 -9.84 0.40
C GLU A 30 -8.60 -9.76 -1.12
N ARG A 31 -8.96 -10.86 -1.77
CA ARG A 31 -9.34 -10.94 -3.19
C ARG A 31 -8.27 -10.38 -4.14
N LEU A 32 -7.10 -11.00 -4.11
CA LEU A 32 -5.97 -10.63 -4.99
C LEU A 32 -6.32 -10.71 -6.49
N GLU A 33 -7.27 -11.56 -6.86
CA GLU A 33 -7.77 -11.66 -8.23
C GLU A 33 -8.46 -10.37 -8.73
N LEU A 34 -8.87 -9.49 -7.80
CA LEU A 34 -9.38 -8.14 -8.08
C LEU A 34 -8.33 -7.04 -7.91
N GLY A 35 -7.06 -7.44 -7.69
CA GLY A 35 -5.98 -6.52 -7.36
C GLY A 35 -5.94 -6.11 -5.89
N GLY A 36 -6.63 -6.84 -5.02
CA GLY A 36 -6.78 -6.57 -3.59
C GLY A 36 -7.91 -5.60 -3.26
N VAL A 37 -8.65 -5.92 -2.20
CA VAL A 37 -9.70 -5.06 -1.60
C VAL A 37 -9.55 -5.07 -0.07
N THR A 38 -10.31 -4.21 0.60
CA THR A 38 -10.40 -4.17 2.07
C THR A 38 -10.71 -5.57 2.62
N PRO A 39 -9.92 -6.08 3.59
CA PRO A 39 -10.20 -7.37 4.20
C PRO A 39 -11.46 -7.32 5.05
N SER A 40 -12.12 -8.46 5.18
CA SER A 40 -13.23 -8.63 6.11
C SER A 40 -12.78 -8.37 7.56
N ARG A 41 -13.72 -7.95 8.41
CA ARG A 41 -13.41 -7.67 9.82
C ARG A 41 -12.86 -8.90 10.54
N ASP A 42 -13.40 -10.07 10.27
CA ASP A 42 -12.96 -11.33 10.88
C ASP A 42 -11.51 -11.67 10.49
N LEU A 43 -11.16 -11.45 9.22
CA LEU A 43 -9.76 -11.61 8.76
C LEU A 43 -8.84 -10.61 9.44
N LEU A 44 -9.22 -9.33 9.47
CA LEU A 44 -8.44 -8.27 10.11
C LEU A 44 -8.18 -8.57 11.59
N ASP A 45 -9.24 -8.85 12.36
CA ASP A 45 -9.13 -9.13 13.79
C ASP A 45 -8.29 -10.37 14.07
N THR A 46 -8.40 -11.40 13.22
CA THR A 46 -7.63 -12.63 13.37
C THR A 46 -6.16 -12.41 13.02
N ALA A 47 -5.88 -11.70 11.93
CA ALA A 47 -4.52 -11.38 11.51
C ALA A 47 -3.79 -10.52 12.55
N LEU A 48 -4.45 -9.49 13.08
CA LEU A 48 -3.87 -8.60 14.10
C LEU A 48 -3.58 -9.32 15.43
N ARG A 49 -4.38 -10.32 15.82
CA ARG A 49 -4.08 -11.14 17.00
C ARG A 49 -2.85 -12.03 16.84
N LEU A 50 -2.50 -12.38 15.61
CA LEU A 50 -1.37 -13.27 15.31
C LEU A 50 -0.08 -12.53 14.95
N ALA A 51 -0.20 -11.25 14.56
CA ALA A 51 0.93 -10.47 14.10
C ALA A 51 1.74 -9.89 15.25
N ASP A 52 3.04 -10.18 15.27
CA ASP A 52 4.03 -9.56 16.15
C ASP A 52 4.76 -8.38 15.48
N ILE A 53 4.52 -8.18 14.17
CA ILE A 53 5.07 -7.08 13.37
C ILE A 53 3.95 -6.14 12.90
N PRO A 54 4.27 -4.89 12.51
CA PRO A 54 3.24 -3.94 12.06
C PRO A 54 2.40 -4.48 10.89
N VAL A 55 1.08 -4.26 10.95
CA VAL A 55 0.14 -4.59 9.89
C VAL A 55 -0.46 -3.31 9.33
N ASN A 56 -0.23 -3.05 8.06
CA ASN A 56 -0.97 -2.06 7.28
C ASN A 56 -2.15 -2.75 6.58
N VAL A 57 -3.26 -2.06 6.43
CA VAL A 57 -4.50 -2.63 5.89
C VAL A 57 -4.87 -1.92 4.61
N LEU A 58 -5.08 -2.68 3.53
CA LEU A 58 -5.62 -2.12 2.29
C LEU A 58 -7.06 -1.66 2.52
N VAL A 59 -7.33 -0.38 2.26
CA VAL A 59 -8.68 0.19 2.29
C VAL A 59 -9.07 0.56 0.87
N ARG A 60 -9.71 -0.39 0.19
CA ARG A 60 -10.21 -0.29 -1.19
C ARG A 60 -11.53 -1.06 -1.28
N PRO A 61 -12.66 -0.37 -1.48
CA PRO A 61 -14.00 -1.00 -1.36
C PRO A 61 -14.29 -2.02 -2.46
N ARG A 62 -13.66 -1.88 -3.63
CA ARG A 62 -13.85 -2.76 -4.78
C ARG A 62 -12.63 -2.84 -5.68
N GLY A 63 -12.60 -3.85 -6.55
CA GLY A 63 -11.67 -3.91 -7.68
C GLY A 63 -12.03 -2.92 -8.80
N GLY A 64 -11.29 -2.96 -9.90
CA GLY A 64 -11.45 -2.04 -11.05
C GLY A 64 -10.65 -0.74 -10.88
N ASP A 65 -11.23 0.38 -11.30
CA ASP A 65 -10.63 1.70 -11.22
C ASP A 65 -10.48 2.23 -9.77
N PHE A 66 -9.97 3.44 -9.65
CA PHE A 66 -9.76 4.12 -8.38
C PHE A 66 -10.58 5.41 -8.25
N VAL A 67 -11.64 5.54 -9.06
CA VAL A 67 -12.59 6.65 -9.01
C VAL A 67 -13.78 6.20 -8.15
N PHE A 68 -13.91 6.74 -6.96
CA PHE A 68 -14.88 6.27 -5.97
C PHE A 68 -16.06 7.22 -5.85
N SER A 69 -17.26 6.65 -5.68
CA SER A 69 -18.46 7.40 -5.34
C SER A 69 -18.39 7.91 -3.89
N GLU A 70 -19.22 8.89 -3.55
CA GLU A 70 -19.29 9.39 -2.17
C GLU A 70 -19.65 8.28 -1.16
N GLU A 71 -20.50 7.33 -1.55
CA GLU A 71 -20.86 6.18 -0.71
C GLU A 71 -19.64 5.28 -0.45
N GLU A 72 -18.83 5.02 -1.48
CA GLU A 72 -17.58 4.26 -1.36
C GLU A 72 -16.56 5.00 -0.49
N VAL A 73 -16.46 6.32 -0.63
CA VAL A 73 -15.58 7.14 0.22
C VAL A 73 -16.03 7.10 1.69
N LEU A 74 -17.33 7.18 1.97
CA LEU A 74 -17.87 7.02 3.32
C LEU A 74 -17.58 5.63 3.90
N GLN A 75 -17.67 4.58 3.07
CA GLN A 75 -17.25 3.23 3.46
C GLN A 75 -15.77 3.19 3.81
N MET A 76 -14.89 3.76 2.97
CA MET A 76 -13.44 3.82 3.23
C MET A 76 -13.13 4.54 4.55
N LEU A 77 -13.81 5.66 4.85
CA LEU A 77 -13.65 6.36 6.13
C LEU A 77 -14.06 5.50 7.33
N SER A 78 -15.15 4.72 7.19
CA SER A 78 -15.58 3.74 8.20
C SER A 78 -14.58 2.61 8.38
N ASP A 79 -14.00 2.12 7.29
CA ASP A 79 -12.99 1.05 7.31
C ASP A 79 -11.70 1.53 7.98
N ILE A 80 -11.24 2.77 7.72
CA ILE A 80 -10.10 3.38 8.41
C ILE A 80 -10.34 3.45 9.93
N GLU A 81 -11.53 3.87 10.33
CA GLU A 81 -11.93 3.89 11.74
C GLU A 81 -11.89 2.50 12.38
N HIS A 82 -12.36 1.48 11.63
CA HIS A 82 -12.32 0.10 12.10
C HIS A 82 -10.89 -0.42 12.21
N CYS A 83 -10.04 -0.18 11.21
CA CYS A 83 -8.61 -0.55 11.24
C CYS A 83 -7.91 0.00 12.46
N ALA A 84 -8.14 1.28 12.78
CA ALA A 84 -7.56 1.92 13.96
C ALA A 84 -8.02 1.26 15.27
N LYS A 85 -9.33 1.01 15.40
CA LYS A 85 -9.89 0.34 16.60
C LYS A 85 -9.38 -1.08 16.78
N ALA A 86 -9.14 -1.78 15.68
CA ALA A 86 -8.59 -3.14 15.69
C ALA A 86 -7.09 -3.18 16.02
N GLY A 87 -6.37 -2.04 15.95
CA GLY A 87 -4.95 -1.94 16.28
C GLY A 87 -4.01 -2.06 15.08
N ALA A 88 -4.48 -1.78 13.87
CA ALA A 88 -3.63 -1.69 12.68
C ALA A 88 -2.56 -0.59 12.85
N ALA A 89 -1.38 -0.78 12.25
CA ALA A 89 -0.29 0.19 12.26
C ALA A 89 -0.47 1.28 11.21
N GLY A 90 -1.20 1.00 10.14
CA GLY A 90 -1.43 1.93 9.06
C GLY A 90 -2.49 1.46 8.07
N VAL A 91 -2.77 2.32 7.11
CA VAL A 91 -3.68 2.02 6.00
C VAL A 91 -3.00 2.28 4.66
N VAL A 92 -3.43 1.51 3.65
CA VAL A 92 -2.97 1.60 2.27
C VAL A 92 -4.17 2.06 1.44
N ILE A 93 -4.11 3.27 0.91
CA ILE A 93 -5.22 3.97 0.27
C ILE A 93 -4.76 4.65 -1.02
N GLY A 94 -5.70 5.04 -1.86
CA GLY A 94 -5.44 5.85 -3.06
C GLY A 94 -6.73 6.07 -3.82
N ALA A 95 -6.95 7.28 -4.31
CA ALA A 95 -8.09 7.63 -5.15
C ALA A 95 -7.64 8.53 -6.29
N LEU A 96 -8.23 8.32 -7.46
CA LEU A 96 -8.06 9.14 -8.66
C LEU A 96 -9.40 9.77 -9.04
N ASP A 97 -9.32 10.88 -9.76
CA ASP A 97 -10.48 11.48 -10.41
C ASP A 97 -10.70 10.89 -11.84
N GLU A 98 -11.76 11.32 -12.50
CA GLU A 98 -12.09 10.88 -13.86
C GLU A 98 -11.04 11.24 -14.94
N LYS A 99 -10.12 12.16 -14.62
CA LYS A 99 -9.02 12.56 -15.52
C LYS A 99 -7.76 11.72 -15.27
N GLY A 100 -7.78 10.84 -14.27
CA GLY A 100 -6.63 10.06 -13.85
C GLY A 100 -5.66 10.84 -12.95
N ASP A 101 -6.06 12.00 -12.45
CA ASP A 101 -5.30 12.74 -11.45
C ASP A 101 -5.62 12.24 -10.03
N VAL A 102 -4.71 12.47 -9.07
CA VAL A 102 -5.01 12.18 -7.67
C VAL A 102 -6.21 13.01 -7.21
N ASP A 103 -7.27 12.34 -6.75
CA ASP A 103 -8.46 12.98 -6.17
C ASP A 103 -8.11 13.62 -4.82
N MET A 104 -7.61 14.85 -4.85
CA MET A 104 -7.16 15.58 -3.68
C MET A 104 -8.27 15.80 -2.63
N PRO A 105 -9.53 16.16 -2.99
CA PRO A 105 -10.62 16.25 -2.02
C PRO A 105 -10.86 14.96 -1.26
N THR A 106 -11.00 13.84 -1.95
CA THR A 106 -11.20 12.52 -1.35
C THR A 106 -9.99 12.11 -0.51
N MET A 107 -8.79 12.20 -1.09
CA MET A 107 -7.57 11.77 -0.40
C MET A 107 -7.29 12.58 0.87
N ARG A 108 -7.53 13.90 0.89
CA ARG A 108 -7.37 14.71 2.11
C ARG A 108 -8.30 14.24 3.24
N ARG A 109 -9.53 13.83 2.92
CA ARG A 109 -10.48 13.27 3.91
C ARG A 109 -9.95 11.96 4.49
N LEU A 110 -9.49 11.04 3.63
CA LEU A 110 -8.98 9.74 4.04
C LEU A 110 -7.70 9.87 4.87
N VAL A 111 -6.73 10.68 4.41
CA VAL A 111 -5.47 10.94 5.13
C VAL A 111 -5.74 11.61 6.48
N ALA A 112 -6.59 12.63 6.52
CA ALA A 112 -6.96 13.29 7.78
C ALA A 112 -7.57 12.30 8.77
N LYS A 113 -8.47 11.42 8.31
CA LYS A 113 -9.08 10.38 9.15
C LYS A 113 -8.05 9.39 9.69
N ALA A 114 -7.11 8.95 8.85
CA ALA A 114 -6.03 8.05 9.28
C ALA A 114 -5.12 8.73 10.32
N ARG A 115 -4.72 9.98 10.08
CA ARG A 115 -3.88 10.76 11.00
C ARG A 115 -4.55 11.04 12.35
N GLU A 116 -5.84 11.37 12.35
CA GLU A 116 -6.64 11.52 13.58
C GLU A 116 -6.58 10.27 14.46
N ARG A 117 -6.45 9.11 13.84
CA ARG A 117 -6.37 7.80 14.50
C ARG A 117 -4.95 7.29 14.75
N GLY A 118 -3.93 8.06 14.41
CA GLY A 118 -2.52 7.70 14.61
C GLY A 118 -2.01 6.64 13.63
N LEU A 119 -2.71 6.40 12.51
CA LEU A 119 -2.31 5.44 11.50
C LEU A 119 -1.29 6.03 10.53
N SER A 120 -0.30 5.22 10.12
CA SER A 120 0.53 5.53 8.97
C SER A 120 -0.26 5.39 7.67
N VAL A 121 0.14 6.15 6.63
CA VAL A 121 -0.56 6.17 5.34
C VAL A 121 0.40 5.82 4.21
N THR A 122 0.06 4.78 3.46
CA THR A 122 0.70 4.43 2.19
C THR A 122 -0.24 4.76 1.04
N PHE A 123 0.22 5.54 0.05
CA PHE A 123 -0.50 5.69 -1.22
C PHE A 123 -0.18 4.49 -2.09
N HIS A 124 -1.21 3.78 -2.54
CA HIS A 124 -1.05 2.51 -3.25
C HIS A 124 -0.87 2.66 -4.76
N ARG A 125 -0.90 1.54 -5.49
CA ARG A 125 -0.66 1.44 -6.93
C ARG A 125 -1.69 2.14 -7.84
N ALA A 126 -2.66 2.90 -7.31
CA ALA A 126 -3.39 3.90 -8.10
C ALA A 126 -2.40 4.89 -8.75
N PHE A 127 -1.25 5.11 -8.12
CA PHE A 127 -0.15 5.88 -8.69
C PHE A 127 0.31 5.35 -10.06
N ASP A 128 0.35 4.03 -10.23
CA ASP A 128 0.87 3.41 -11.46
C ASP A 128 -0.05 3.56 -12.68
N VAL A 129 -1.26 4.08 -12.48
CA VAL A 129 -2.24 4.34 -13.56
C VAL A 129 -2.68 5.81 -13.62
N CYS A 130 -2.05 6.70 -12.84
CA CYS A 130 -2.33 8.13 -12.92
C CYS A 130 -1.81 8.74 -14.23
N ALA A 131 -2.39 9.87 -14.63
CA ALA A 131 -2.06 10.52 -15.90
C ALA A 131 -0.65 11.14 -15.91
N ASP A 132 -0.22 11.71 -14.77
CA ASP A 132 1.09 12.34 -14.58
C ASP A 132 1.75 11.85 -13.29
N PRO A 133 2.78 10.99 -13.38
CA PRO A 133 3.44 10.45 -12.20
C PRO A 133 4.19 11.50 -11.37
N TYR A 134 4.71 12.54 -12.00
CA TYR A 134 5.44 13.57 -11.26
C TYR A 134 4.50 14.47 -10.48
N GLY A 135 3.42 14.92 -11.11
CA GLY A 135 2.37 15.70 -10.42
C GLY A 135 1.67 14.88 -9.35
N ALA A 136 1.42 13.59 -9.58
CA ALA A 136 0.86 12.70 -8.57
C ALA A 136 1.80 12.52 -7.38
N PHE A 137 3.11 12.37 -7.60
CA PHE A 137 4.10 12.27 -6.54
C PHE A 137 4.08 13.52 -5.63
N GLU A 138 4.12 14.72 -6.22
CA GLU A 138 4.07 15.97 -5.44
C GLU A 138 2.78 16.08 -4.61
N ARG A 139 1.65 15.67 -5.15
CA ARG A 139 0.37 15.64 -4.43
C ARG A 139 0.39 14.64 -3.27
N VAL A 140 0.98 13.46 -3.46
CA VAL A 140 1.13 12.44 -2.39
C VAL A 140 2.02 12.97 -1.26
N VAL A 141 3.11 13.69 -1.59
CA VAL A 141 3.96 14.39 -0.61
C VAL A 141 3.18 15.50 0.10
N GLU A 142 2.47 16.38 -0.64
CA GLU A 142 1.67 17.48 -0.08
C GLU A 142 0.64 16.99 0.94
N MET A 143 0.01 15.84 0.67
CA MET A 143 -0.98 15.24 1.59
C MET A 143 -0.36 14.67 2.86
N GLY A 144 0.96 14.56 2.92
CA GLY A 144 1.67 14.00 4.06
C GLY A 144 1.54 12.47 4.19
N CYS A 145 1.44 11.75 3.08
CA CYS A 145 1.58 10.30 3.10
C CYS A 145 2.99 9.89 3.55
N ASP A 146 3.10 8.79 4.27
CA ASP A 146 4.42 8.29 4.73
C ASP A 146 5.14 7.53 3.62
N ARG A 147 4.38 6.86 2.74
CA ARG A 147 4.91 5.95 1.70
C ARG A 147 4.14 6.08 0.41
N LEU A 148 4.87 5.80 -0.66
CA LEU A 148 4.33 5.55 -1.98
C LEU A 148 4.68 4.11 -2.40
N LEU A 149 3.67 3.28 -2.67
CA LEU A 149 3.85 1.95 -3.27
C LEU A 149 3.68 2.07 -4.79
N THR A 150 4.70 1.68 -5.55
CA THR A 150 4.68 1.82 -7.01
C THR A 150 5.47 0.72 -7.72
N SER A 151 5.07 0.39 -8.94
CA SER A 151 5.85 -0.36 -9.92
C SER A 151 6.64 0.55 -10.88
N GLY A 152 6.60 1.89 -10.67
CA GLY A 152 7.25 2.86 -11.52
C GLY A 152 6.53 3.07 -12.84
N HIS A 153 5.19 3.04 -12.85
CA HIS A 153 4.34 3.17 -14.06
C HIS A 153 4.60 2.10 -15.13
N GLU A 154 5.16 0.97 -14.73
CA GLU A 154 5.45 -0.14 -15.61
C GLU A 154 4.75 -1.42 -15.13
N GLU A 155 4.77 -2.44 -15.95
CA GLU A 155 4.19 -3.75 -15.67
C GLU A 155 4.68 -4.36 -14.33
N ASN A 156 5.94 -4.07 -13.98
CA ASN A 156 6.54 -4.51 -12.72
C ASN A 156 7.68 -3.57 -12.29
N ALA A 157 8.04 -3.63 -11.01
CA ALA A 157 9.06 -2.76 -10.41
C ALA A 157 10.45 -2.86 -11.07
N TYR A 158 10.81 -4.00 -11.66
CA TYR A 158 12.09 -4.12 -12.36
C TYR A 158 12.08 -3.32 -13.67
N LYS A 159 11.00 -3.33 -14.42
CA LYS A 159 10.85 -2.48 -15.62
C LYS A 159 10.80 -1.01 -15.25
N GLY A 160 10.05 -0.66 -14.21
CA GLY A 160 9.89 0.73 -13.74
C GLY A 160 10.99 1.25 -12.82
N ARG A 161 12.10 0.51 -12.64
CA ARG A 161 13.16 0.85 -11.68
C ARG A 161 13.79 2.22 -11.89
N ALA A 162 13.76 2.76 -13.12
CA ALA A 162 14.31 4.08 -13.40
C ALA A 162 13.49 5.18 -12.71
N LEU A 163 12.16 5.16 -12.88
CA LEU A 163 11.27 6.12 -12.22
C LEU A 163 11.29 5.91 -10.68
N ILE A 164 11.28 4.65 -10.21
CA ILE A 164 11.37 4.34 -8.78
C ILE A 164 12.62 4.98 -8.16
N ALA A 165 13.79 4.80 -8.80
CA ALA A 165 15.04 5.38 -8.34
C ALA A 165 15.04 6.91 -8.35
N GLU A 166 14.45 7.53 -9.38
CA GLU A 166 14.30 8.97 -9.47
C GLU A 166 13.43 9.54 -8.34
N LEU A 167 12.27 8.93 -8.09
CA LEU A 167 11.37 9.34 -7.01
C LEU A 167 12.02 9.14 -5.63
N GLN A 168 12.68 8.02 -5.43
CA GLN A 168 13.42 7.72 -4.19
C GLN A 168 14.54 8.74 -3.93
N ALA A 169 15.25 9.19 -4.98
CA ALA A 169 16.32 10.16 -4.84
C ALA A 169 15.83 11.55 -4.37
N ARG A 170 14.54 11.88 -4.51
CA ARG A 170 13.95 13.13 -4.00
C ARG A 170 13.85 13.19 -2.48
N ARG A 171 13.83 12.03 -1.79
CA ARG A 171 13.84 11.91 -0.32
C ARG A 171 12.73 12.69 0.39
N GLN A 172 11.56 12.79 -0.22
CA GLN A 172 10.42 13.53 0.31
C GLN A 172 9.44 12.61 1.07
N LEU A 173 9.39 11.33 0.69
CA LEU A 173 8.65 10.28 1.37
C LEU A 173 9.33 8.93 1.10
N ILE A 174 8.92 7.87 1.80
CA ILE A 174 9.43 6.52 1.57
C ILE A 174 8.87 5.99 0.25
N VAL A 175 9.75 5.65 -0.70
CA VAL A 175 9.36 5.00 -1.95
C VAL A 175 9.52 3.49 -1.80
N MET A 176 8.39 2.78 -1.88
CA MET A 176 8.31 1.33 -1.77
C MET A 176 8.07 0.71 -3.14
N ALA A 177 9.02 -0.10 -3.61
CA ALA A 177 8.89 -0.81 -4.87
C ALA A 177 7.96 -2.02 -4.70
N GLY A 178 6.95 -2.15 -5.57
CA GLY A 178 6.04 -3.29 -5.57
C GLY A 178 5.69 -3.79 -6.96
N CYS A 179 5.04 -4.94 -7.02
CA CYS A 179 4.74 -5.70 -8.23
C CYS A 179 5.95 -6.38 -8.84
N GLY A 180 6.01 -7.69 -8.70
CA GLY A 180 7.05 -8.52 -9.30
C GLY A 180 8.45 -8.36 -8.68
N VAL A 181 8.54 -7.87 -7.45
CA VAL A 181 9.78 -7.89 -6.66
C VAL A 181 10.10 -9.34 -6.30
N ARG A 182 11.35 -9.77 -6.58
CA ARG A 182 11.82 -11.15 -6.37
C ARG A 182 13.28 -11.15 -5.90
N PRO A 183 13.77 -12.24 -5.24
CA PRO A 183 15.17 -12.35 -4.87
C PRO A 183 16.14 -12.11 -6.04
N SER A 184 15.74 -12.53 -7.24
CA SER A 184 16.56 -12.42 -8.46
C SER A 184 16.67 -10.99 -9.03
N ASN A 185 15.81 -10.06 -8.62
CA ASN A 185 15.79 -8.70 -9.21
C ASN A 185 15.86 -7.55 -8.20
N ILE A 186 15.67 -7.81 -6.91
CA ILE A 186 15.59 -6.77 -5.88
C ILE A 186 16.86 -5.91 -5.81
N ASP A 187 18.04 -6.46 -6.08
CA ASP A 187 19.31 -5.71 -6.05
C ASP A 187 19.45 -4.69 -7.18
N ALA A 188 18.68 -4.86 -8.24
CA ALA A 188 18.63 -3.94 -9.38
C ALA A 188 17.60 -2.81 -9.21
N ILE A 189 16.80 -2.83 -8.13
CA ILE A 189 15.75 -1.85 -7.86
C ILE A 189 16.21 -0.96 -6.70
N SER A 190 16.42 0.33 -6.96
CA SER A 190 16.76 1.32 -5.92
C SER A 190 15.47 1.88 -5.32
N ALA A 191 15.10 1.40 -4.14
CA ALA A 191 13.95 1.86 -3.37
C ALA A 191 14.28 1.86 -1.88
N ASP A 192 13.48 2.55 -1.06
CA ASP A 192 13.67 2.57 0.39
C ASP A 192 13.12 1.30 1.05
N GLU A 193 11.99 0.80 0.55
CA GLU A 193 11.31 -0.41 1.02
C GLU A 193 10.83 -1.24 -0.17
N TYR A 194 10.50 -2.51 0.07
CA TYR A 194 10.09 -3.45 -0.97
C TYR A 194 8.82 -4.19 -0.53
N HIS A 195 7.83 -4.20 -1.41
CA HIS A 195 6.58 -4.93 -1.25
C HIS A 195 6.63 -6.19 -2.09
N ALA A 196 6.53 -7.34 -1.44
CA ALA A 196 6.62 -8.64 -2.07
C ALA A 196 5.34 -9.46 -1.85
N SER A 197 5.01 -10.31 -2.82
CA SER A 197 3.95 -11.29 -2.66
C SER A 197 4.37 -12.37 -1.66
N PHE A 198 3.41 -13.05 -1.06
CA PHE A 198 3.67 -14.15 -0.12
C PHE A 198 4.60 -15.23 -0.69
N SER A 199 4.58 -15.48 -2.02
CA SER A 199 5.47 -16.45 -2.67
C SER A 199 6.95 -16.15 -2.45
N TRP A 200 7.35 -14.89 -2.30
CA TRP A 200 8.72 -14.50 -1.95
C TRP A 200 9.24 -15.21 -0.71
N PHE A 201 8.40 -15.30 0.32
CA PHE A 201 8.79 -15.83 1.63
C PHE A 201 8.81 -17.38 1.69
N ARG A 202 8.44 -18.02 0.58
CA ARG A 202 8.46 -19.47 0.42
C ARG A 202 9.63 -19.99 -0.43
N GLU A 203 10.37 -19.10 -1.08
CA GLU A 203 11.60 -19.39 -1.84
C GLU A 203 12.82 -19.43 -0.90
#